data_cb488c57330d984db7230d9968f3c272
#
_entry.id   cb488c57330d984db7230d9968f3c272
#
_cell.length_a   1.000
_cell.length_b   1.000
_cell.length_c   1.000
_cell.angle_alpha   90.00
_cell.angle_beta   90.00
_cell.angle_gamma   90.00
#
_symmetry.space_group_name_H-M   'P 1'
#
loop_
_entity.id
_entity.type
_entity.pdbx_description
1 polymer ?
#
loop_
_entity_poly.entity_id
_entity_poly.type
_entity_poly.pdbx_seq_one_letter_code
_entity_poly.pdbx_strand_id
1 'polypeptide(L)'
;MTTASQTPVGDGPGPRNAAPAGDGPGTSGPVPAGSHGPGRRRSAADLRALAEEAGERFADATAEEVLTWAAEEFGDALAVACSMAGDTVLPHLVAGVHPGVDVLFLETGYHFAETLGTRAEIGTVLPVTVIDVLPRLTVAQQDEQYGTDLFSRDPGACCALRKVEPLGRELAGYEAWVTGLRREDNALRRHAQLVEWDNTHHMVKLNPLAGWTFDDVIAYAGRHGVPINPLLTDGYPSIGCEPCTRRVEPGEDPRAGRWAGLAKTECGIHL
;
A
#
# COMPACT_ATOMS: atom_id res chain seq x y z
N MET A 1 10.49 66.34 44.70
CA MET A 1 11.95 66.53 44.53
C MET A 1 12.44 65.32 43.73
N THR A 2 12.61 65.56 42.41
CA THR A 2 13.90 65.54 41.75
C THR A 2 14.30 64.10 41.40
N THR A 3 14.59 63.66 40.18
CA THR A 3 15.11 64.33 38.95
C THR A 3 14.96 63.30 37.82
N ALA A 4 14.59 63.78 36.66
CA ALA A 4 14.65 63.03 35.41
C ALA A 4 16.12 62.82 34.95
N SER A 5 16.43 61.64 34.42
CA SER A 5 17.67 61.42 33.66
C SER A 5 17.34 60.79 32.34
N GLN A 6 17.75 61.43 31.27
CA GLN A 6 17.58 61.05 29.88
C GLN A 6 18.61 60.00 29.49
N THR A 7 18.18 58.98 28.73
CA THR A 7 19.02 57.98 28.05
C THR A 7 19.27 58.40 26.61
N PRO A 8 20.48 58.21 26.07
CA PRO A 8 20.77 58.52 24.67
C PRO A 8 20.34 57.39 23.71
N VAL A 9 19.89 57.80 22.55
CA VAL A 9 19.55 57.00 21.37
C VAL A 9 20.83 56.36 20.83
N GLY A 10 20.83 55.02 20.71
CA GLY A 10 21.88 54.25 20.08
C GLY A 10 21.44 53.77 18.68
N ASP A 11 22.33 53.97 17.74
CA ASP A 11 22.20 53.65 16.32
C ASP A 11 21.76 52.21 16.02
N GLY A 12 20.82 52.06 15.07
CA GLY A 12 20.41 50.77 14.54
C GLY A 12 21.44 50.20 13.56
N PRO A 13 21.65 48.89 13.55
CA PRO A 13 22.49 48.24 12.54
C PRO A 13 21.79 48.22 11.17
N GLY A 14 22.53 48.52 10.12
CA GLY A 14 22.15 48.54 8.73
C GLY A 14 21.71 47.20 8.14
N PRO A 15 21.22 47.19 6.90
CA PRO A 15 20.59 46.00 6.29
C PRO A 15 21.60 44.89 6.05
N ARG A 16 21.32 43.71 6.62
CA ARG A 16 22.07 42.49 6.31
C ARG A 16 21.63 41.95 4.95
N ASN A 17 22.60 41.73 4.07
CA ASN A 17 22.49 41.09 2.80
C ASN A 17 21.65 39.81 2.89
N ALA A 18 20.62 39.72 2.05
CA ALA A 18 19.90 38.50 1.79
C ALA A 18 20.85 37.50 1.10
N ALA A 19 20.98 36.30 1.69
CA ALA A 19 21.61 35.17 1.03
C ALA A 19 20.70 34.67 -0.12
N PRO A 20 21.25 34.12 -1.22
CA PRO A 20 20.45 33.60 -2.30
C PRO A 20 19.64 32.39 -1.81
N ALA A 21 18.38 32.32 -2.23
CA ALA A 21 17.49 31.19 -2.01
C ALA A 21 18.15 29.92 -2.57
N GLY A 22 18.40 28.95 -1.70
CA GLY A 22 18.84 27.62 -2.12
C GLY A 22 17.71 26.96 -2.92
N ASP A 23 18.10 26.38 -4.04
CA ASP A 23 17.24 25.55 -4.88
C ASP A 23 16.57 24.48 -4.01
N GLY A 24 15.24 24.44 -4.05
CA GLY A 24 14.45 23.40 -3.40
C GLY A 24 14.76 22.04 -3.99
N PRO A 25 14.49 20.94 -3.27
CA PRO A 25 14.74 19.58 -3.75
C PRO A 25 13.99 19.39 -5.07
N GLY A 26 14.74 18.98 -6.09
CA GLY A 26 14.22 18.73 -7.43
C GLY A 26 13.03 17.80 -7.37
N THR A 27 11.93 18.21 -7.99
CA THR A 27 10.80 17.36 -8.30
C THR A 27 11.31 16.23 -9.19
N SER A 28 11.57 15.08 -8.60
CA SER A 28 11.76 13.84 -9.37
C SER A 28 10.45 13.62 -10.11
N GLY A 29 10.45 13.78 -11.41
CA GLY A 29 9.34 13.40 -12.26
C GLY A 29 9.03 11.92 -12.07
N PRO A 30 7.82 11.46 -12.42
CA PRO A 30 7.44 10.07 -12.28
C PRO A 30 8.49 9.19 -12.98
N VAL A 31 9.12 8.31 -12.21
CA VAL A 31 9.96 7.25 -12.79
C VAL A 31 9.02 6.41 -13.65
N PRO A 32 9.30 6.21 -14.93
CA PRO A 32 8.46 5.35 -15.75
C PRO A 32 8.47 3.95 -15.14
N ALA A 33 7.29 3.33 -15.07
CA ALA A 33 7.10 1.94 -14.69
C ALA A 33 8.18 1.07 -15.34
N GLY A 34 8.76 0.15 -14.56
CA GLY A 34 9.92 -0.62 -14.94
C GLY A 34 9.84 -1.14 -16.37
N SER A 35 10.84 -0.83 -17.17
CA SER A 35 10.98 -1.31 -18.53
C SER A 35 11.31 -2.81 -18.48
N HIS A 36 10.30 -3.64 -18.33
CA HIS A 36 10.45 -5.08 -18.54
C HIS A 36 10.88 -5.29 -19.98
N GLY A 37 12.02 -5.93 -20.18
CA GLY A 37 12.51 -6.27 -21.53
C GLY A 37 11.44 -7.04 -22.32
N PRO A 38 11.44 -7.02 -23.67
CA PRO A 38 10.39 -7.59 -24.49
C PRO A 38 10.45 -9.13 -24.53
N GLY A 39 10.21 -9.77 -23.38
CA GLY A 39 9.75 -11.13 -23.31
C GLY A 39 8.30 -11.15 -23.79
N ARG A 40 7.95 -12.06 -24.71
CA ARG A 40 6.55 -12.20 -25.17
C ARG A 40 5.69 -12.57 -23.96
N ARG A 41 4.83 -11.65 -23.55
CA ARG A 41 3.90 -11.87 -22.45
C ARG A 41 3.03 -13.10 -22.73
N ARG A 42 2.80 -13.95 -21.72
CA ARG A 42 1.93 -15.13 -21.83
C ARG A 42 0.48 -14.70 -22.12
N SER A 43 -0.27 -15.55 -22.81
CA SER A 43 -1.68 -15.28 -23.04
C SER A 43 -2.49 -15.42 -21.74
N ALA A 44 -3.64 -14.74 -21.65
CA ALA A 44 -4.55 -14.89 -20.51
C ALA A 44 -5.01 -16.35 -20.34
N ALA A 45 -5.13 -17.12 -21.42
CA ALA A 45 -5.51 -18.54 -21.36
C ALA A 45 -4.37 -19.38 -20.73
N ASP A 46 -3.12 -19.11 -21.10
CA ASP A 46 -1.96 -19.83 -20.53
C ASP A 46 -1.80 -19.48 -19.04
N LEU A 47 -1.95 -18.20 -18.66
CA LEU A 47 -1.87 -17.76 -17.26
C LEU A 47 -3.02 -18.32 -16.42
N ARG A 48 -4.20 -18.46 -17.01
CA ARG A 48 -5.34 -19.08 -16.32
C ARG A 48 -5.11 -20.57 -16.06
N ALA A 49 -4.66 -21.31 -17.06
CA ALA A 49 -4.33 -22.73 -16.91
C ALA A 49 -3.25 -22.92 -15.84
N LEU A 50 -2.22 -22.06 -15.85
CA LEU A 50 -1.16 -22.06 -14.84
C LEU A 50 -1.71 -21.78 -13.43
N ALA A 51 -2.61 -20.81 -13.27
CA ALA A 51 -3.22 -20.49 -11.99
C ALA A 51 -4.07 -21.64 -11.44
N GLU A 52 -4.84 -22.32 -12.32
CA GLU A 52 -5.66 -23.48 -11.96
C GLU A 52 -4.79 -24.66 -11.51
N GLU A 53 -3.73 -25.00 -12.27
CA GLU A 53 -2.77 -26.05 -11.91
C GLU A 53 -2.03 -25.75 -10.59
N ALA A 54 -1.52 -24.52 -10.47
CA ALA A 54 -0.81 -24.09 -9.28
C ALA A 54 -1.74 -24.00 -8.05
N GLY A 55 -3.01 -23.63 -8.22
CA GLY A 55 -4.01 -23.61 -7.16
C GLY A 55 -4.24 -24.99 -6.54
N GLU A 56 -4.28 -26.04 -7.35
CA GLU A 56 -4.37 -27.44 -6.88
C GLU A 56 -3.06 -27.88 -6.21
N ARG A 57 -1.92 -27.61 -6.86
CA ARG A 57 -0.58 -28.00 -6.38
C ARG A 57 -0.23 -27.40 -5.04
N PHE A 58 -0.58 -26.14 -4.81
CA PHE A 58 -0.20 -25.36 -3.62
C PHE A 58 -1.33 -25.21 -2.59
N ALA A 59 -2.39 -26.01 -2.66
CA ALA A 59 -3.57 -25.87 -1.78
C ALA A 59 -3.22 -25.85 -0.29
N ASP A 60 -2.23 -26.66 0.13
CA ASP A 60 -1.77 -26.81 1.50
C ASP A 60 -0.30 -26.36 1.71
N ALA A 61 0.26 -25.59 0.77
CA ALA A 61 1.63 -25.15 0.82
C ALA A 61 1.85 -24.02 1.84
N THR A 62 3.11 -23.80 2.18
CA THR A 62 3.54 -22.66 2.98
C THR A 62 3.63 -21.39 2.11
N ALA A 63 3.63 -20.22 2.75
CA ALA A 63 3.84 -18.96 2.06
C ALA A 63 5.17 -18.94 1.30
N GLU A 64 6.24 -19.49 1.89
CA GLU A 64 7.57 -19.54 1.29
C GLU A 64 7.61 -20.43 0.04
N GLU A 65 6.97 -21.59 0.06
CA GLU A 65 6.89 -22.49 -1.11
C GLU A 65 6.17 -21.83 -2.29
N VAL A 66 5.03 -21.16 -2.02
CA VAL A 66 4.27 -20.42 -3.03
C VAL A 66 5.10 -19.27 -3.62
N LEU A 67 5.77 -18.49 -2.77
CA LEU A 67 6.56 -17.33 -3.19
C LEU A 67 7.83 -17.73 -3.93
N THR A 68 8.48 -18.83 -3.54
CA THR A 68 9.65 -19.37 -4.25
C THR A 68 9.25 -19.77 -5.66
N TRP A 69 8.17 -20.53 -5.81
CA TRP A 69 7.64 -20.88 -7.13
C TRP A 69 7.28 -19.63 -7.94
N ALA A 70 6.61 -18.65 -7.33
CA ALA A 70 6.21 -17.44 -8.05
C ALA A 70 7.41 -16.62 -8.54
N ALA A 71 8.47 -16.53 -7.74
CA ALA A 71 9.71 -15.87 -8.12
C ALA A 71 10.40 -16.55 -9.31
N GLU A 72 10.45 -17.89 -9.30
CA GLU A 72 11.02 -18.69 -10.40
C GLU A 72 10.18 -18.61 -11.68
N GLU A 73 8.84 -18.62 -11.55
CA GLU A 73 7.90 -18.67 -12.66
C GLU A 73 7.73 -17.32 -13.37
N PHE A 74 7.66 -16.24 -12.60
CA PHE A 74 7.31 -14.91 -13.12
C PHE A 74 8.48 -13.93 -13.15
N GLY A 75 9.51 -14.09 -12.31
CA GLY A 75 10.63 -13.15 -12.21
C GLY A 75 10.14 -11.70 -12.15
N ASP A 76 10.65 -10.85 -13.04
CA ASP A 76 10.29 -9.43 -13.10
C ASP A 76 8.82 -9.15 -13.53
N ALA A 77 8.08 -10.19 -13.97
CA ALA A 77 6.65 -10.07 -14.25
C ALA A 77 5.76 -10.30 -13.00
N LEU A 78 6.37 -10.40 -11.81
CA LEU A 78 5.72 -10.48 -10.51
C LEU A 78 5.70 -9.10 -9.83
N ALA A 79 4.54 -8.68 -9.30
CA ALA A 79 4.45 -7.51 -8.44
C ALA A 79 3.84 -7.87 -7.08
N VAL A 80 4.11 -7.06 -6.07
CA VAL A 80 3.51 -7.16 -4.75
C VAL A 80 2.61 -5.94 -4.52
N ALA A 81 1.33 -6.11 -4.25
CA ALA A 81 0.49 -5.01 -3.77
C ALA A 81 0.49 -4.99 -2.24
N CYS A 82 1.02 -3.92 -1.66
CA CYS A 82 1.12 -3.76 -0.22
C CYS A 82 0.48 -2.44 0.23
N SER A 83 -0.37 -2.51 1.24
CA SER A 83 -1.06 -1.34 1.80
C SER A 83 -0.22 -0.57 2.83
N MET A 84 0.93 -1.14 3.26
CA MET A 84 1.77 -0.62 4.35
C MET A 84 0.98 -0.43 5.66
N ALA A 85 -0.05 -1.25 5.81
CA ALA A 85 -0.93 -1.28 6.98
C ALA A 85 -0.65 -2.52 7.84
N GLY A 86 -1.42 -3.61 7.66
CA GLY A 86 -1.22 -4.87 8.37
C GLY A 86 -0.52 -5.96 7.54
N ASP A 87 0.10 -5.61 6.44
CA ASP A 87 0.64 -6.54 5.43
C ASP A 87 2.14 -6.30 5.12
N THR A 88 2.85 -5.57 5.97
CA THR A 88 4.27 -5.24 5.77
C THR A 88 5.20 -6.45 5.77
N VAL A 89 4.78 -7.58 6.34
CA VAL A 89 5.52 -8.85 6.28
C VAL A 89 5.56 -9.42 4.86
N LEU A 90 4.62 -9.05 3.99
CA LEU A 90 4.54 -9.54 2.62
C LEU A 90 5.74 -9.10 1.77
N PRO A 91 6.10 -7.81 1.67
CA PRO A 91 7.33 -7.38 1.01
C PRO A 91 8.58 -8.07 1.54
N HIS A 92 8.68 -8.29 2.86
CA HIS A 92 9.82 -8.99 3.46
C HIS A 92 9.91 -10.45 3.00
N LEU A 93 8.78 -11.18 3.00
CA LEU A 93 8.73 -12.58 2.54
C LEU A 93 9.14 -12.69 1.07
N VAL A 94 8.58 -11.83 0.20
CA VAL A 94 8.90 -11.87 -1.23
C VAL A 94 10.34 -11.46 -1.49
N ALA A 95 10.85 -10.44 -0.80
CA ALA A 95 12.26 -10.01 -0.91
C ALA A 95 13.26 -11.10 -0.53
N GLY A 96 12.87 -12.04 0.34
CA GLY A 96 13.68 -13.19 0.72
C GLY A 96 13.93 -14.17 -0.44
N VAL A 97 13.03 -14.25 -1.40
CA VAL A 97 13.12 -15.15 -2.57
C VAL A 97 13.32 -14.40 -3.90
N HIS A 98 12.92 -13.13 -3.96
CA HIS A 98 13.05 -12.26 -5.14
C HIS A 98 13.48 -10.84 -4.73
N PRO A 99 14.77 -10.62 -4.40
CA PRO A 99 15.28 -9.29 -4.08
C PRO A 99 15.09 -8.31 -5.25
N GLY A 100 14.66 -7.09 -4.93
CA GLY A 100 14.40 -6.05 -5.93
C GLY A 100 12.98 -6.07 -6.50
N VAL A 101 12.11 -6.98 -6.03
CA VAL A 101 10.72 -7.05 -6.50
C VAL A 101 10.00 -5.72 -6.38
N ASP A 102 9.13 -5.43 -7.36
CA ASP A 102 8.28 -4.25 -7.38
C ASP A 102 7.16 -4.37 -6.35
N VAL A 103 7.11 -3.40 -5.43
CA VAL A 103 6.07 -3.29 -4.39
C VAL A 103 5.18 -2.08 -4.71
N LEU A 104 3.98 -2.36 -5.15
CA LEU A 104 2.98 -1.36 -5.55
C LEU A 104 2.28 -0.81 -4.30
N PHE A 105 2.52 0.44 -3.99
CA PHE A 105 1.84 1.18 -2.94
C PHE A 105 0.82 2.13 -3.55
N LEU A 106 -0.47 1.91 -3.26
CA LEU A 106 -1.55 2.77 -3.76
C LEU A 106 -1.58 4.09 -2.98
N GLU A 107 -0.92 5.12 -3.49
CA GLU A 107 -0.91 6.45 -2.89
C GLU A 107 -2.24 7.17 -3.16
N THR A 108 -3.13 7.10 -2.18
CA THR A 108 -4.51 7.59 -2.34
C THR A 108 -4.68 9.09 -2.10
N GLY A 109 -3.70 9.77 -1.54
CA GLY A 109 -3.79 11.15 -1.06
C GLY A 109 -4.59 11.31 0.24
N TYR A 110 -4.95 10.18 0.90
CA TYR A 110 -5.74 10.15 2.12
C TYR A 110 -5.14 9.20 3.19
N HIS A 111 -3.83 8.98 3.14
CA HIS A 111 -3.18 8.13 4.12
C HIS A 111 -2.96 8.83 5.45
N PHE A 112 -2.92 8.04 6.53
CA PHE A 112 -2.31 8.46 7.78
C PHE A 112 -0.81 8.74 7.58
N ALA A 113 -0.25 9.67 8.34
CA ALA A 113 1.18 9.96 8.33
C ALA A 113 2.01 8.71 8.69
N GLU A 114 1.52 7.88 9.59
CA GLU A 114 2.12 6.61 10.02
C GLU A 114 2.22 5.61 8.85
N THR A 115 1.21 5.55 7.99
CA THR A 115 1.24 4.69 6.80
C THR A 115 2.30 5.15 5.82
N LEU A 116 2.43 6.47 5.60
CA LEU A 116 3.48 7.03 4.75
C LEU A 116 4.88 6.83 5.37
N GLY A 117 5.00 6.96 6.70
CA GLY A 117 6.22 6.64 7.43
C GLY A 117 6.63 5.18 7.27
N THR A 118 5.69 4.24 7.45
CA THR A 118 5.92 2.80 7.25
C THR A 118 6.33 2.50 5.81
N ARG A 119 5.69 3.13 4.82
CA ARG A 119 6.07 3.00 3.40
C ARG A 119 7.51 3.45 3.16
N ALA A 120 7.93 4.58 3.73
CA ALA A 120 9.28 5.10 3.58
C ALA A 120 10.31 4.17 4.26
N GLU A 121 10.00 3.66 5.44
CA GLU A 121 10.84 2.72 6.17
C GLU A 121 11.03 1.41 5.40
N ILE A 122 9.95 0.78 4.94
CA ILE A 122 10.01 -0.46 4.14
C ILE A 122 10.89 -0.27 2.90
N GLY A 123 10.74 0.83 2.16
CA GLY A 123 11.57 1.14 1.00
C GLY A 123 13.05 1.40 1.32
N THR A 124 13.38 1.63 2.60
CA THR A 124 14.76 1.87 3.04
C THR A 124 15.42 0.60 3.57
N VAL A 125 14.66 -0.24 4.32
CA VAL A 125 15.25 -1.37 5.06
C VAL A 125 15.15 -2.70 4.32
N LEU A 126 14.21 -2.84 3.36
CA LEU A 126 14.06 -4.05 2.58
C LEU A 126 14.66 -3.91 1.17
N PRO A 127 15.23 -4.98 0.60
CA PRO A 127 15.71 -4.98 -0.77
C PRO A 127 14.55 -5.12 -1.77
N VAL A 128 13.70 -4.10 -1.86
CA VAL A 128 12.52 -4.01 -2.73
C VAL A 128 12.48 -2.67 -3.46
N THR A 129 11.75 -2.60 -4.57
CA THR A 129 11.48 -1.35 -5.28
C THR A 129 10.06 -0.90 -4.97
N VAL A 130 9.89 0.11 -4.10
CA VAL A 130 8.54 0.62 -3.79
C VAL A 130 8.09 1.64 -4.82
N ILE A 131 7.01 1.33 -5.53
CA ILE A 131 6.40 2.15 -6.57
C ILE A 131 5.12 2.79 -6.03
N ASP A 132 5.06 4.12 -6.01
CA ASP A 132 3.86 4.86 -5.65
C ASP A 132 2.89 4.89 -6.84
N VAL A 133 1.78 4.17 -6.72
CA VAL A 133 0.74 4.08 -7.75
C VAL A 133 -0.26 5.20 -7.52
N LEU A 134 -0.19 6.24 -8.35
CA LEU A 134 -0.96 7.46 -8.20
C LEU A 134 -2.31 7.39 -8.93
N PRO A 135 -3.40 7.93 -8.34
CA PRO A 135 -4.65 8.21 -9.05
C PRO A 135 -4.43 9.22 -10.18
N ARG A 136 -5.29 9.21 -11.20
CA ARG A 136 -5.22 10.18 -12.32
C ARG A 136 -5.45 11.63 -11.88
N LEU A 137 -6.24 11.82 -10.84
CA LEU A 137 -6.59 13.12 -10.30
C LEU A 137 -5.97 13.31 -8.93
N THR A 138 -5.45 14.50 -8.65
CA THR A 138 -5.17 14.92 -7.27
C THR A 138 -6.45 14.98 -6.46
N VAL A 139 -6.37 15.08 -5.13
CA VAL A 139 -7.56 15.27 -4.28
C VAL A 139 -8.30 16.54 -4.68
N ALA A 140 -7.60 17.65 -4.89
CA ALA A 140 -8.19 18.92 -5.27
C ALA A 140 -8.94 18.84 -6.62
N GLN A 141 -8.36 18.18 -7.63
CA GLN A 141 -9.02 17.96 -8.92
C GLN A 141 -10.24 17.05 -8.80
N GLN A 142 -10.17 16.01 -7.94
CA GLN A 142 -11.32 15.18 -7.65
C GLN A 142 -12.45 15.97 -7.00
N ASP A 143 -12.12 16.84 -6.03
CA ASP A 143 -13.10 17.68 -5.34
C ASP A 143 -13.74 18.70 -6.29
N GLU A 144 -12.98 19.26 -7.21
CA GLU A 144 -13.51 20.14 -8.26
C GLU A 144 -14.50 19.40 -9.18
N GLN A 145 -14.16 18.17 -9.59
CA GLN A 145 -14.95 17.40 -10.56
C GLN A 145 -16.15 16.70 -9.94
N TYR A 146 -16.03 16.16 -8.73
CA TYR A 146 -17.05 15.32 -8.09
C TYR A 146 -17.63 15.94 -6.80
N GLY A 147 -17.16 17.11 -6.40
CA GLY A 147 -17.48 17.74 -5.11
C GLY A 147 -16.63 17.21 -3.96
N THR A 148 -16.51 17.99 -2.89
CA THR A 148 -15.71 17.65 -1.70
C THR A 148 -16.20 16.38 -1.00
N ASP A 149 -15.30 15.71 -0.26
CA ASP A 149 -15.60 14.58 0.59
C ASP A 149 -16.28 13.40 -0.12
N LEU A 150 -15.85 13.10 -1.36
CA LEU A 150 -16.37 11.95 -2.12
C LEU A 150 -16.28 10.64 -1.34
N PHE A 151 -15.23 10.48 -0.50
CA PHE A 151 -15.03 9.31 0.36
C PHE A 151 -16.18 9.08 1.34
N SER A 152 -16.87 10.13 1.76
CA SER A 152 -17.99 10.08 2.71
C SER A 152 -19.34 9.92 2.00
N ARG A 153 -19.53 10.58 0.84
CA ARG A 153 -20.79 10.58 0.07
C ARG A 153 -20.95 9.36 -0.82
N ASP A 154 -19.87 8.94 -1.46
CA ASP A 154 -19.80 7.74 -2.29
C ASP A 154 -18.40 7.08 -2.13
N PRO A 155 -18.20 6.30 -1.06
CA PRO A 155 -16.94 5.60 -0.84
C PRO A 155 -16.64 4.55 -1.90
N GLY A 156 -17.64 4.07 -2.64
CA GLY A 156 -17.47 3.17 -3.79
C GLY A 156 -16.75 3.88 -4.93
N ALA A 157 -17.29 5.01 -5.38
CA ALA A 157 -16.67 5.83 -6.43
C ALA A 157 -15.29 6.33 -6.03
N CYS A 158 -15.10 6.77 -4.78
CA CYS A 158 -13.80 7.19 -4.28
C CYS A 158 -12.77 6.05 -4.36
N CYS A 159 -13.10 4.84 -3.89
CA CYS A 159 -12.20 3.68 -3.98
C CYS A 159 -11.92 3.29 -5.45
N ALA A 160 -12.92 3.36 -6.33
CA ALA A 160 -12.74 3.07 -7.76
C ALA A 160 -11.71 4.01 -8.39
N LEU A 161 -11.80 5.31 -8.13
CA LEU A 161 -10.90 6.34 -8.68
C LEU A 161 -9.50 6.29 -8.07
N ARG A 162 -9.39 6.00 -6.77
CA ARG A 162 -8.13 6.15 -6.04
C ARG A 162 -7.41 4.84 -5.75
N LYS A 163 -8.03 3.69 -6.00
CA LYS A 163 -7.44 2.37 -5.72
C LYS A 163 -7.61 1.41 -6.89
N VAL A 164 -8.86 1.12 -7.30
CA VAL A 164 -9.13 0.04 -8.26
C VAL A 164 -8.58 0.38 -9.64
N GLU A 165 -8.91 1.56 -10.18
CA GLU A 165 -8.39 2.00 -11.49
C GLU A 165 -6.86 2.13 -11.49
N PRO A 166 -6.23 2.82 -10.52
CA PRO A 166 -4.77 2.92 -10.49
C PRO A 166 -4.07 1.57 -10.41
N LEU A 167 -4.56 0.67 -9.55
CA LEU A 167 -3.99 -0.68 -9.42
C LEU A 167 -4.11 -1.46 -10.72
N GLY A 168 -5.30 -1.49 -11.33
CA GLY A 168 -5.51 -2.21 -12.58
C GLY A 168 -4.65 -1.67 -13.74
N ARG A 169 -4.42 -0.36 -13.79
CA ARG A 169 -3.52 0.26 -14.76
C ARG A 169 -2.07 -0.18 -14.56
N GLU A 170 -1.60 -0.23 -13.32
CA GLU A 170 -0.23 -0.63 -13.00
C GLU A 170 -0.02 -2.13 -13.21
N LEU A 171 -0.94 -2.95 -12.71
CA LEU A 171 -0.89 -4.41 -12.88
C LEU A 171 -0.90 -4.85 -14.36
N ALA A 172 -1.36 -4.01 -15.28
CA ALA A 172 -1.30 -4.30 -16.70
C ALA A 172 0.15 -4.54 -17.21
N GLY A 173 1.17 -4.15 -16.47
CA GLY A 173 2.59 -4.43 -16.74
C GLY A 173 3.05 -5.84 -16.34
N TYR A 174 2.31 -6.56 -15.50
CA TYR A 174 2.73 -7.81 -14.84
C TYR A 174 1.89 -9.01 -15.31
N GLU A 175 2.33 -10.22 -14.99
CA GLU A 175 1.61 -11.49 -15.25
C GLU A 175 1.05 -12.11 -13.98
N ALA A 176 1.63 -11.75 -12.82
CA ALA A 176 1.18 -12.19 -11.51
C ALA A 176 1.32 -11.08 -10.48
N TRP A 177 0.48 -11.12 -9.45
CA TRP A 177 0.56 -10.23 -8.31
C TRP A 177 0.33 -10.92 -6.99
N VAL A 178 1.06 -10.48 -5.97
CA VAL A 178 0.98 -11.00 -4.60
C VAL A 178 0.19 -10.03 -3.73
N THR A 179 -0.71 -10.56 -2.91
CA THR A 179 -1.56 -9.77 -2.01
C THR A 179 -1.43 -10.21 -0.56
N GLY A 180 -1.64 -9.30 0.36
CA GLY A 180 -1.70 -9.55 1.81
C GLY A 180 -3.07 -10.03 2.31
N LEU A 181 -3.90 -10.61 1.45
CA LEU A 181 -5.23 -11.09 1.81
C LEU A 181 -5.16 -12.26 2.78
N ARG A 182 -5.97 -12.20 3.85
CA ARG A 182 -6.12 -13.29 4.83
C ARG A 182 -7.58 -13.73 4.91
N ARG A 183 -7.79 -15.05 5.10
CA ARG A 183 -9.14 -15.63 5.21
C ARG A 183 -9.91 -15.11 6.42
N GLU A 184 -9.21 -14.78 7.51
CA GLU A 184 -9.82 -14.28 8.75
C GLU A 184 -10.34 -12.83 8.64
N ASP A 185 -9.85 -12.04 7.69
CA ASP A 185 -10.19 -10.62 7.60
C ASP A 185 -11.70 -10.38 7.46
N ASN A 186 -12.40 -11.21 6.71
CA ASN A 186 -13.86 -11.19 6.61
C ASN A 186 -14.42 -12.43 5.90
N ALA A 187 -15.77 -12.56 5.94
CA ALA A 187 -16.47 -13.70 5.36
C ALA A 187 -16.32 -13.86 3.83
N LEU A 188 -16.08 -12.76 3.09
CA LEU A 188 -15.91 -12.81 1.64
C LEU A 188 -14.58 -13.44 1.24
N ARG A 189 -13.57 -13.37 2.13
CA ARG A 189 -12.22 -13.87 1.89
C ARG A 189 -11.99 -15.30 2.38
N ARG A 190 -12.95 -15.91 3.10
CA ARG A 190 -12.77 -17.22 3.75
C ARG A 190 -12.35 -18.35 2.82
N HIS A 191 -12.63 -18.23 1.53
CA HIS A 191 -12.35 -19.25 0.52
C HIS A 191 -11.18 -18.89 -0.41
N ALA A 192 -10.43 -17.81 -0.12
CA ALA A 192 -9.28 -17.42 -0.91
C ALA A 192 -8.26 -18.57 -0.97
N GLN A 193 -7.82 -18.90 -2.18
CA GLN A 193 -6.76 -19.88 -2.42
C GLN A 193 -5.39 -19.20 -2.32
N LEU A 194 -4.36 -20.00 -2.09
CA LEU A 194 -2.98 -19.48 -2.08
C LEU A 194 -2.55 -19.00 -3.46
N VAL A 195 -3.01 -19.71 -4.50
CA VAL A 195 -2.84 -19.31 -5.90
C VAL A 195 -4.20 -19.41 -6.58
N GLU A 196 -4.63 -18.36 -7.28
CA GLU A 196 -5.91 -18.32 -7.96
C GLU A 196 -5.84 -17.47 -9.23
N TRP A 197 -6.79 -17.67 -10.13
CA TRP A 197 -6.99 -16.81 -11.29
C TRP A 197 -7.73 -15.52 -10.92
N ASP A 198 -7.15 -14.39 -11.22
CA ASP A 198 -7.82 -13.09 -11.08
C ASP A 198 -8.62 -12.78 -12.34
N ASN A 199 -9.95 -12.91 -12.23
CA ASN A 199 -10.86 -12.62 -13.33
C ASN A 199 -10.93 -11.13 -13.69
N THR A 200 -10.59 -10.25 -12.75
CA THR A 200 -10.66 -8.78 -12.96
C THR A 200 -9.45 -8.28 -13.73
N HIS A 201 -8.26 -8.73 -13.36
CA HIS A 201 -7.00 -8.29 -13.98
C HIS A 201 -6.47 -9.26 -15.04
N HIS A 202 -7.11 -10.42 -15.24
CA HIS A 202 -6.70 -11.47 -16.18
C HIS A 202 -5.25 -11.91 -15.99
N MET A 203 -4.89 -12.27 -14.74
CA MET A 203 -3.56 -12.66 -14.34
C MET A 203 -3.59 -13.65 -13.16
N VAL A 204 -2.42 -14.15 -12.78
CA VAL A 204 -2.28 -15.02 -11.60
C VAL A 204 -2.27 -14.15 -10.34
N LYS A 205 -3.06 -14.52 -9.34
CA LYS A 205 -3.11 -13.87 -8.04
C LYS A 205 -2.62 -14.83 -6.96
N LEU A 206 -1.72 -14.35 -6.12
CA LEU A 206 -1.13 -15.10 -5.02
C LEU A 206 -1.52 -14.46 -3.70
N ASN A 207 -2.02 -15.29 -2.77
CA ASN A 207 -2.41 -14.88 -1.44
C ASN A 207 -1.62 -15.70 -0.39
N PRO A 208 -0.29 -15.55 -0.29
CA PRO A 208 0.53 -16.42 0.56
C PRO A 208 0.19 -16.32 2.04
N LEU A 209 -0.41 -15.20 2.46
CA LEU A 209 -0.87 -15.00 3.84
C LEU A 209 -2.31 -15.47 4.07
N ALA A 210 -2.97 -16.14 3.11
CA ALA A 210 -4.39 -16.49 3.22
C ALA A 210 -4.72 -17.33 4.47
N GLY A 211 -3.82 -18.21 4.89
CA GLY A 211 -3.98 -19.04 6.10
C GLY A 211 -3.45 -18.41 7.39
N TRP A 212 -2.84 -17.21 7.32
CA TRP A 212 -2.25 -16.57 8.49
C TRP A 212 -3.28 -15.81 9.30
N THR A 213 -3.12 -15.83 10.62
CA THR A 213 -3.83 -14.95 11.54
C THR A 213 -3.10 -13.62 11.70
N PHE A 214 -3.79 -12.64 12.29
CA PHE A 214 -3.15 -11.37 12.65
C PHE A 214 -1.98 -11.60 13.62
N ASP A 215 -2.16 -12.51 14.58
CA ASP A 215 -1.11 -12.87 15.54
C ASP A 215 0.12 -13.50 14.86
N ASP A 216 -0.10 -14.33 13.80
CA ASP A 216 1.01 -14.87 13.01
C ASP A 216 1.81 -13.78 12.31
N VAL A 217 1.13 -12.78 11.74
CA VAL A 217 1.75 -11.60 11.11
C VAL A 217 2.60 -10.82 12.12
N ILE A 218 2.05 -10.51 13.29
CA ILE A 218 2.76 -9.77 14.33
C ILE A 218 3.94 -10.59 14.88
N ALA A 219 3.73 -11.89 15.12
CA ALA A 219 4.80 -12.78 15.59
C ALA A 219 5.94 -12.91 14.55
N TYR A 220 5.60 -13.00 13.28
CA TYR A 220 6.60 -13.01 12.20
C TYR A 220 7.36 -11.69 12.16
N ALA A 221 6.66 -10.55 12.16
CA ALA A 221 7.29 -9.23 12.14
C ALA A 221 8.27 -9.06 13.31
N GLY A 222 7.86 -9.47 14.53
CA GLY A 222 8.71 -9.40 15.72
C GLY A 222 9.96 -10.30 15.64
N ARG A 223 9.82 -11.52 15.08
CA ARG A 223 10.97 -12.44 14.92
C ARG A 223 12.00 -11.96 13.90
N HIS A 224 11.53 -11.30 12.83
CA HIS A 224 12.38 -10.91 11.71
C HIS A 224 12.71 -9.41 11.68
N GLY A 225 12.25 -8.64 12.69
CA GLY A 225 12.50 -7.19 12.76
C GLY A 225 11.85 -6.41 11.61
N VAL A 226 10.72 -6.91 11.09
CA VAL A 226 10.00 -6.24 9.99
C VAL A 226 9.26 -5.03 10.57
N PRO A 227 9.41 -3.82 10.00
CA PRO A 227 8.65 -2.66 10.43
C PRO A 227 7.14 -2.90 10.29
N ILE A 228 6.39 -2.54 11.32
CA ILE A 228 4.91 -2.57 11.30
C ILE A 228 4.35 -1.17 11.45
N ASN A 229 3.18 -0.95 10.88
CA ASN A 229 2.50 0.34 11.04
C ASN A 229 2.13 0.57 12.52
N PRO A 230 2.59 1.66 13.16
CA PRO A 230 2.38 1.89 14.59
C PRO A 230 0.90 2.00 14.98
N LEU A 231 0.01 2.35 14.07
CA LEU A 231 -1.43 2.38 14.31
C LEU A 231 -2.00 1.01 14.70
N LEU A 232 -1.36 -0.10 14.29
CA LEU A 232 -1.79 -1.46 14.68
C LEU A 232 -1.76 -1.65 16.20
N THR A 233 -0.84 -0.98 16.89
CA THR A 233 -0.75 -1.00 18.36
C THR A 233 -1.53 0.14 19.03
N ASP A 234 -2.09 1.06 18.26
CA ASP A 234 -2.84 2.23 18.72
C ASP A 234 -4.36 2.10 18.44
N GLY A 235 -4.89 0.88 18.47
CA GLY A 235 -6.33 0.62 18.35
C GLY A 235 -6.89 0.63 16.93
N TYR A 236 -6.05 0.46 15.92
CA TYR A 236 -6.45 0.34 14.51
C TYR A 236 -6.08 -1.04 13.94
N PRO A 237 -6.79 -2.12 14.30
CA PRO A 237 -6.45 -3.47 13.81
C PRO A 237 -6.63 -3.65 12.30
N SER A 238 -7.37 -2.75 11.65
CA SER A 238 -7.52 -2.68 10.19
C SER A 238 -7.38 -1.23 9.73
N ILE A 239 -6.36 -0.93 8.95
CA ILE A 239 -6.02 0.42 8.51
C ILE A 239 -6.37 0.60 7.02
N GLY A 240 -6.90 1.75 6.67
CA GLY A 240 -7.13 2.20 5.30
C GLY A 240 -6.84 3.67 5.15
N CYS A 241 -7.58 4.38 4.28
CA CYS A 241 -7.52 5.84 4.24
C CYS A 241 -7.97 6.43 5.57
N GLU A 242 -7.31 7.49 6.02
CA GLU A 242 -7.58 8.17 7.29
C GLU A 242 -9.06 8.56 7.46
N PRO A 243 -9.72 9.25 6.48
CA PRO A 243 -11.12 9.63 6.63
C PRO A 243 -12.10 8.45 6.60
N CYS A 244 -11.63 7.23 6.26
CA CYS A 244 -12.44 6.01 6.20
C CYS A 244 -12.11 5.01 7.31
N THR A 245 -11.33 5.42 8.31
CA THR A 245 -10.83 4.50 9.35
C THR A 245 -10.87 5.18 10.71
N ARG A 246 -11.51 4.55 11.69
CA ARG A 246 -11.48 4.94 13.10
C ARG A 246 -10.85 3.87 13.97
N ARG A 247 -10.51 4.23 15.18
CA ARG A 247 -10.16 3.27 16.23
C ARG A 247 -11.32 2.32 16.49
N VAL A 248 -10.99 1.11 16.91
CA VAL A 248 -11.94 0.06 17.28
C VAL A 248 -11.97 -0.04 18.79
N GLU A 249 -13.17 -0.12 19.35
CA GLU A 249 -13.36 -0.32 20.80
C GLU A 249 -13.04 -1.77 21.20
N PRO A 250 -12.59 -2.02 22.43
CA PRO A 250 -12.34 -3.37 22.89
C PRO A 250 -13.57 -4.28 22.74
N GLY A 251 -13.41 -5.39 22.01
CA GLY A 251 -14.47 -6.36 21.75
C GLY A 251 -15.30 -6.12 20.48
N GLU A 252 -15.07 -5.01 19.77
CA GLU A 252 -15.61 -4.85 18.41
C GLU A 252 -14.90 -5.74 17.40
N ASP A 253 -15.57 -5.97 16.26
CA ASP A 253 -14.94 -6.60 15.08
C ASP A 253 -13.70 -5.80 14.65
N PRO A 254 -12.57 -6.43 14.37
CA PRO A 254 -11.34 -5.73 13.95
C PRO A 254 -11.51 -4.79 12.76
N ARG A 255 -12.52 -4.99 11.93
CA ARG A 255 -12.83 -4.13 10.78
C ARG A 255 -13.98 -3.15 11.03
N ALA A 256 -14.57 -3.12 12.24
CA ALA A 256 -15.65 -2.18 12.59
C ALA A 256 -15.25 -0.71 12.42
N GLY A 257 -13.96 -0.41 12.47
CA GLY A 257 -13.41 0.93 12.19
C GLY A 257 -13.43 1.33 10.72
N ARG A 258 -13.60 0.38 9.79
CA ARG A 258 -13.55 0.65 8.32
C ARG A 258 -14.92 1.07 7.82
N TRP A 259 -14.98 2.24 7.15
CA TRP A 259 -16.24 2.82 6.63
C TRP A 259 -17.37 2.83 7.67
N ALA A 260 -17.04 3.12 8.93
CA ALA A 260 -18.02 3.10 10.04
C ALA A 260 -19.27 3.91 9.70
N GLY A 261 -20.45 3.30 9.91
CA GLY A 261 -21.74 3.90 9.56
C GLY A 261 -22.16 3.80 8.09
N LEU A 262 -21.35 3.16 7.23
CA LEU A 262 -21.66 2.95 5.81
C LEU A 262 -21.83 1.44 5.52
N ALA A 263 -22.69 1.12 4.54
CA ALA A 263 -22.93 -0.25 4.09
C ALA A 263 -21.79 -0.77 3.16
N LYS A 264 -20.53 -0.52 3.51
CA LYS A 264 -19.36 -0.92 2.74
C LYS A 264 -18.40 -1.74 3.60
N THR A 265 -17.96 -2.88 3.10
CA THR A 265 -17.07 -3.81 3.80
C THR A 265 -15.74 -4.04 3.09
N GLU A 266 -15.66 -3.72 1.79
CA GLU A 266 -14.48 -3.93 0.95
C GLU A 266 -14.20 -2.73 0.03
N CYS A 267 -12.91 -2.50 -0.27
CA CYS A 267 -12.51 -1.41 -1.17
C CYS A 267 -12.67 -1.73 -2.68
N GLY A 268 -12.88 -3.00 -3.02
CA GLY A 268 -13.04 -3.45 -4.40
C GLY A 268 -11.76 -3.94 -5.10
N ILE A 269 -10.59 -3.88 -4.45
CA ILE A 269 -9.32 -4.34 -5.03
C ILE A 269 -9.31 -5.87 -5.23
N HIS A 270 -10.04 -6.60 -4.40
CA HIS A 270 -10.05 -8.06 -4.38
C HIS A 270 -11.36 -8.69 -4.88
N LEU A 271 -12.25 -7.88 -5.48
CA LEU A 271 -13.57 -8.30 -5.97
C LEU A 271 -13.55 -8.61 -7.46
#